data_1c92f8c5e393a3d7ee348d2f84010224
#
_entry.id   1c92f8c5e393a3d7ee348d2f84010224
#
_cell.length_a   1.000
_cell.length_b   1.000
_cell.length_c   1.000
_cell.angle_alpha   90.00
_cell.angle_beta   90.00
_cell.angle_gamma   90.00
#
_symmetry.space_group_name_H-M   'P 1'
#
loop_
_entity.id
_entity.type
_entity.pdbx_description
1 polymer ?
#
loop_
_entity_poly.entity_id
_entity_poly.type
_entity_poly.pdbx_seq_one_letter_code
_entity_poly.pdbx_strand_id
1 'polypeptide(L)' 'ETASVAILDALNIIKIPKIEIHLSNIYKREEFRQKSLISKAVDGIICGFGVESYIYAIDAMSKIIKNGIR' A
#
# COMPACT_ATOMS: atom_id res chain seq x y z
N GLU A 1 1.29 -16.95 7.02
CA GLU A 1 -0.05 -16.57 6.59
C GLU A 1 -0.90 -16.08 7.74
N THR A 2 -0.75 -16.74 8.90
CA THR A 2 -1.47 -16.26 10.07
C THR A 2 -1.08 -14.83 10.41
N ALA A 3 0.21 -14.50 10.28
CA ALA A 3 0.67 -13.14 10.53
C ALA A 3 0.07 -12.16 9.54
N SER A 4 -0.03 -12.57 8.27
CA SER A 4 -0.59 -11.69 7.24
C SER A 4 -2.06 -11.41 7.52
N VAL A 5 -2.81 -12.40 7.98
CA VAL A 5 -4.22 -12.20 8.31
C VAL A 5 -4.36 -11.26 9.49
N ALA A 6 -3.52 -11.42 10.51
CA ALA A 6 -3.56 -10.55 11.68
C ALA A 6 -3.26 -9.11 11.31
N ILE A 7 -2.27 -8.90 10.42
CA ILE A 7 -1.93 -7.55 9.97
C ILE A 7 -3.08 -6.96 9.17
N LEU A 8 -3.69 -7.76 8.32
CA LEU A 8 -4.84 -7.31 7.53
C LEU A 8 -5.97 -6.84 8.44
N ASP A 9 -6.29 -7.63 9.46
CA ASP A 9 -7.35 -7.26 10.38
C ASP A 9 -7.03 -5.97 11.11
N ALA A 10 -5.78 -5.83 11.55
CA ALA A 10 -5.35 -4.61 12.24
C ALA A 10 -5.47 -3.39 11.33
N LEU A 11 -5.06 -3.52 10.07
CA LEU A 11 -5.13 -2.41 9.12
C LEU A 11 -6.57 -2.02 8.84
N ASN A 12 -7.47 -2.98 8.81
CA ASN A 12 -8.87 -2.69 8.55
C ASN A 12 -9.54 -1.94 9.71
N ILE A 13 -9.01 -2.10 10.92
CA ILE A 13 -9.54 -1.40 12.09
C ILE A 13 -9.12 0.06 12.09
N ILE A 14 -7.91 0.35 11.61
CA ILE A 14 -7.36 1.70 11.60
C ILE A 14 -8.08 2.52 10.54
N LYS A 15 -8.52 3.71 10.92
CA LYS A 15 -9.35 4.55 10.04
C LYS A 15 -8.56 5.65 9.32
N ILE A 16 -7.26 5.72 9.51
CA ILE A 16 -6.43 6.71 8.82
C ILE A 16 -6.07 6.20 7.43
N PRO A 17 -5.73 7.10 6.50
CA PRO A 17 -5.29 6.70 5.17
C PRO A 17 -4.04 5.82 5.23
N LYS A 18 -3.96 4.86 4.32
CA LYS A 18 -2.85 3.91 4.27
C LYS A 18 -2.39 3.74 2.84
N ILE A 19 -1.08 3.78 2.63
CA ILE A 19 -0.48 3.57 1.32
C ILE A 19 0.57 2.48 1.43
N GLU A 20 0.49 1.51 0.56
CA GLU A 20 1.47 0.43 0.48
C GLU A 20 2.55 0.83 -0.53
N ILE A 21 3.82 0.63 -0.18
CA ILE A 21 4.94 1.03 -1.01
C ILE A 21 5.83 -0.17 -1.28
N HIS A 22 6.17 -0.38 -2.54
CA HIS A 22 7.18 -1.35 -2.94
C HIS A 22 8.18 -0.67 -3.83
N LEU A 23 9.46 -0.84 -3.55
CA LEU A 23 10.52 -0.17 -4.31
C LEU A 23 10.61 -0.71 -5.73
N SER A 24 10.39 -2.01 -5.90
CA SER A 24 10.42 -2.63 -7.21
C SER A 24 9.02 -2.86 -7.73
N ASN A 25 8.92 -3.07 -9.04
CA ASN A 25 7.62 -3.37 -9.64
C ASN A 25 7.29 -4.84 -9.38
N ILE A 26 6.50 -5.09 -8.35
CA ILE A 26 6.14 -6.43 -7.93
C ILE A 26 5.29 -7.16 -8.98
N TYR A 27 4.66 -6.40 -9.87
CA TYR A 27 3.80 -6.98 -10.89
C TYR A 27 4.58 -7.58 -12.05
N LYS A 28 5.88 -7.38 -12.09
CA LYS A 28 6.73 -8.03 -13.10
C LYS A 28 7.17 -9.42 -12.67
N ARG A 29 6.93 -9.80 -11.43
CA ARG A 29 7.31 -11.11 -10.91
C ARG A 29 6.28 -12.13 -11.31
N GLU A 30 6.75 -13.38 -11.48
CA GLU A 30 5.82 -14.47 -11.77
C GLU A 30 4.88 -14.72 -10.61
N GLU A 31 5.33 -14.40 -9.40
CA GLU A 31 4.54 -14.64 -8.19
C GLU A 31 3.52 -13.54 -7.93
N PHE A 32 3.46 -12.53 -8.77
CA PHE A 32 2.60 -11.39 -8.44
C PHE A 32 1.13 -11.77 -8.28
N ARG A 33 0.71 -12.84 -8.92
CA ARG A 33 -0.69 -13.25 -8.80
C ARG A 33 -1.01 -13.84 -7.43
N GLN A 34 0.01 -14.14 -6.63
CA GLN A 34 -0.22 -14.41 -5.21
C GLN A 34 -0.36 -13.08 -4.53
N LYS A 35 -1.54 -12.53 -4.61
CA LYS A 35 -1.76 -11.17 -4.15
C LYS A 35 -1.54 -11.04 -2.66
N SER A 36 -0.98 -9.91 -2.27
CA SER A 36 -0.84 -9.60 -0.87
C SER A 36 -2.21 -9.35 -0.27
N LEU A 37 -2.49 -10.00 0.84
CA LEU A 37 -3.73 -9.73 1.57
C LEU A 37 -3.75 -8.31 2.08
N ILE A 38 -2.57 -7.75 2.37
CA ILE A 38 -2.46 -6.41 2.92
C ILE A 38 -2.93 -5.37 1.92
N SER A 39 -2.75 -5.63 0.63
CA SER A 39 -3.19 -4.69 -0.40
C SER A 39 -4.68 -4.42 -0.35
N LYS A 40 -5.45 -5.33 0.24
CA LYS A 40 -6.90 -5.14 0.34
C LYS A 40 -7.27 -4.13 1.42
N ALA A 41 -6.35 -3.81 2.32
CA ALA A 41 -6.63 -2.95 3.46
C ALA A 41 -6.02 -1.56 3.32
N VAL A 42 -5.38 -1.27 2.20
CA VAL A 42 -4.76 0.04 2.00
C VAL A 42 -5.54 0.83 0.97
N ASP A 43 -5.36 2.13 1.01
CA ASP A 43 -6.09 3.05 0.14
C ASP A 43 -5.40 3.27 -1.19
N GLY A 44 -4.10 3.01 -1.24
CA GLY A 44 -3.36 3.16 -2.48
C GLY A 44 -2.10 2.32 -2.47
N ILE A 45 -1.53 2.12 -3.64
CA ILE A 45 -0.32 1.33 -3.81
C ILE A 45 0.61 2.11 -4.75
N ILE A 46 1.87 2.20 -4.35
CA ILE A 46 2.92 2.77 -5.18
C ILE A 46 4.02 1.74 -5.29
N CYS A 47 4.42 1.41 -6.51
CA CYS A 47 5.50 0.44 -6.69
C CYS A 47 6.30 0.75 -7.94
N GLY A 48 7.57 0.32 -7.95
CA GLY A 48 8.35 0.30 -9.17
C GLY A 48 9.25 1.51 -9.41
N PHE A 49 9.31 2.46 -8.49
CA PHE A 49 10.10 3.68 -8.71
C PHE A 49 11.31 3.77 -7.80
N GLY A 50 11.73 2.65 -7.19
CA GLY A 50 12.86 2.67 -6.28
C GLY A 50 12.59 3.57 -5.10
N VAL A 51 13.65 4.19 -4.59
CA VAL A 51 13.49 5.04 -3.40
C VAL A 51 12.61 6.24 -3.64
N GLU A 52 12.43 6.64 -4.89
CA GLU A 52 11.52 7.73 -5.21
C GLU A 52 10.08 7.39 -4.83
N SER A 53 9.77 6.11 -4.69
CA SER A 53 8.44 5.69 -4.28
C SER A 53 8.03 6.31 -2.96
N TYR A 54 8.96 6.50 -2.03
CA TYR A 54 8.66 7.12 -0.75
C TYR A 54 8.25 8.58 -0.91
N ILE A 55 8.93 9.29 -1.81
CA ILE A 55 8.63 10.69 -2.05
C ILE A 55 7.25 10.84 -2.66
N TYR A 56 6.93 9.99 -3.62
CA TYR A 56 5.61 10.01 -4.25
C TYR A 56 4.52 9.65 -3.26
N ALA A 57 4.81 8.71 -2.36
CA ALA A 57 3.83 8.32 -1.35
C ALA A 57 3.56 9.46 -0.37
N ILE A 58 4.59 10.19 0.03
CA ILE A 58 4.42 11.32 0.93
C ILE A 58 3.55 12.39 0.27
N ASP A 59 3.82 12.67 -0.99
CA ASP A 59 3.02 13.65 -1.73
C ASP A 59 1.57 13.20 -1.84
N ALA A 60 1.37 11.94 -2.22
CA ALA A 60 0.01 11.40 -2.33
C ALA A 60 -0.70 11.42 -0.99
N MET A 61 0.00 11.05 0.08
CA MET A 61 -0.61 11.02 1.41
C MET A 61 -1.01 12.43 1.85
N SER A 62 -0.18 13.43 1.59
CA SER A 62 -0.51 14.78 1.99
C SER A 62 -1.79 15.26 1.28
N LYS A 63 -1.97 14.86 0.03
CA LYS A 63 -3.16 15.23 -0.71
C LYS A 63 -4.40 14.48 -0.21
N ILE A 64 -4.24 13.23 0.17
CA ILE A 64 -5.35 12.46 0.72
C ILE A 64 -5.81 13.08 2.02
N ILE A 65 -4.86 13.44 2.89
CA ILE A 65 -5.20 14.04 4.17
C ILE A 65 -5.93 15.38 3.97
N LYS A 66 -5.47 16.14 2.99
CA LYS A 66 -6.02 17.46 2.73
C LYS A 66 -7.38 17.42 2.04
N ASN A 67 -7.53 16.53 1.04
CA ASN A 67 -8.67 16.54 0.15
C ASN A 67 -9.59 15.34 0.27
N GLY A 68 -9.14 14.32 0.97
CA GLY A 68 -9.89 13.06 1.04
C GLY A 68 -9.61 12.18 -0.16
N ILE A 69 -10.12 10.96 -0.09
CA ILE A 69 -9.98 9.98 -1.15
C ILE A 69 -11.24 10.01 -2.01
N ARG A 70 -11.01 9.94 -3.31
CA ARG A 70 -12.12 9.98 -4.25
C ARG A 70 -12.52 8.61 -4.73
#